data_335269f995033f972280dfa4a49dd319
#
_entry.id   335269f995033f972280dfa4a49dd319
#
_cell.length_a   1.000
_cell.length_b   1.000
_cell.length_c   1.000
_cell.angle_alpha   90.00
_cell.angle_beta   90.00
_cell.angle_gamma   90.00
#
_symmetry.space_group_name_H-M   'P 1'
#
loop_
_entity.id
_entity.type
_entity.pdbx_description
1 polymer ?
#
loop_
_entity_poly.entity_id
_entity_poly.type
_entity_poly.pdbx_seq_one_letter_code
_entity_poly.pdbx_strand_id
1 'polypeptide(L)'
;MPYSSAAERRPQLLNLWSLGVVAFLCLLILVLVFPQQSVFKLGENDQADAVSIAYAELLLRSNPGDDGLRLQLVDQLIRVGNLDRAEALLAAPVADRFAADAAMFSLEIAVQRAFARPEGVAAQDLGFYQDELTRLLAMDLKPERLQRLAELALAFSAPKLAAQAYTQLAAVDAENAPYWLEQGARWFTAAGLPVEAAALYQRLEALAQSPTERERFQLQVFNSLVAGGESARALRWLDKQLAQLSHSSWSIDLLQAGIREARGHSDSARALAYLQRWHELQPDDLDWLQQAFVVTLSAGELEQAWTLGQQLYQQQPSEGLLRQLAQLGEWAGHPAQALPLWIELARQTGASEDYVHAWRLSGQLFAFPQMSGLLTEPSEIRALGLEEVQAVVYALESQALPEQARDWLTLYVLRRPAARDAWRMLAQINRNMLHLHDETLVWADMAKRHALTEAGRIVWAQAHWLLFQPQPAWDVLAVLPLDKRRSLEFLALRSELAEALELDAEQIATLELLLARQQRLTIAQSEQLLQLYLQ
;
A
#
# COMPACT_ATOMS: atom_id res chain seq x y z
N MET A 1 91.29 69.50 73.37
CA MET A 1 90.41 69.14 72.24
C MET A 1 90.81 67.81 71.73
N PRO A 2 89.99 66.83 71.87
CA PRO A 2 90.02 65.68 70.98
C PRO A 2 88.63 65.42 70.40
N TYR A 3 88.60 65.15 69.10
CA TYR A 3 87.42 64.67 68.36
C TYR A 3 87.15 63.19 68.67
N SER A 4 85.91 62.87 69.12
CA SER A 4 85.45 61.53 69.22
C SER A 4 84.63 61.15 67.92
N SER A 5 85.09 60.13 67.22
CA SER A 5 84.39 59.53 66.08
C SER A 5 83.30 58.57 66.58
N ALA A 6 82.07 58.95 66.33
CA ALA A 6 80.94 58.04 66.52
C ALA A 6 80.84 57.10 65.31
N ALA A 7 81.00 55.81 65.54
CA ALA A 7 80.82 54.78 64.56
C ALA A 7 79.29 54.55 64.39
N GLU A 8 78.73 54.97 63.27
CA GLU A 8 77.34 54.61 62.89
C GLU A 8 77.15 53.10 62.71
N ARG A 9 76.43 52.47 63.61
CA ARG A 9 75.97 51.10 63.44
C ARG A 9 74.79 51.12 62.46
N ARG A 10 74.98 50.63 61.22
CA ARG A 10 73.91 50.39 60.26
C ARG A 10 72.99 49.27 60.84
N PRO A 11 71.64 49.47 60.89
CA PRO A 11 70.79 48.44 61.36
C PRO A 11 70.78 47.28 60.32
N GLN A 12 71.07 46.09 60.77
CA GLN A 12 70.87 44.90 59.96
C GLN A 12 69.34 44.70 59.73
N LEU A 13 68.91 45.07 58.54
CA LEU A 13 67.47 45.02 58.12
C LEU A 13 66.91 43.58 57.97
N LEU A 14 67.78 42.60 57.91
CA LEU A 14 67.34 41.19 57.79
C LEU A 14 68.17 40.27 58.69
N ASN A 15 67.60 39.71 59.72
CA ASN A 15 68.17 38.65 60.52
C ASN A 15 68.15 37.33 59.72
N LEU A 16 69.15 36.45 59.87
CA LEU A 16 69.18 35.13 59.14
C LEU A 16 67.90 34.34 59.29
N TRP A 17 67.19 34.52 60.37
CA TRP A 17 65.90 33.92 60.62
C TRP A 17 64.76 34.49 59.75
N SER A 18 64.73 35.79 59.57
CA SER A 18 63.77 36.45 58.67
C SER A 18 64.00 36.10 57.22
N LEU A 19 65.24 35.88 56.76
CA LEU A 19 65.60 35.40 55.44
C LEU A 19 65.13 33.96 55.25
N GLY A 20 65.25 33.10 56.25
CA GLY A 20 64.70 31.70 56.24
C GLY A 20 63.18 31.64 56.19
N VAL A 21 62.48 32.55 56.90
CA VAL A 21 61.01 32.64 56.87
C VAL A 21 60.52 33.14 55.51
N VAL A 22 61.20 34.15 54.92
CA VAL A 22 60.87 34.65 53.56
C VAL A 22 61.14 33.57 52.51
N ALA A 23 62.27 32.85 52.59
CA ALA A 23 62.53 31.74 51.66
C ALA A 23 61.53 30.58 51.82
N PHE A 24 61.13 30.23 53.06
CA PHE A 24 60.13 29.24 53.32
C PHE A 24 58.75 29.70 52.82
N LEU A 25 58.35 30.94 53.00
CA LEU A 25 57.10 31.52 52.51
C LEU A 25 57.08 31.55 50.99
N CYS A 26 58.18 31.90 50.34
CA CYS A 26 58.35 31.84 48.90
C CYS A 26 58.26 30.42 48.39
N LEU A 27 58.86 29.45 49.08
CA LEU A 27 58.73 28.01 48.73
C LEU A 27 57.32 27.49 48.96
N LEU A 28 56.67 27.88 50.05
CA LEU A 28 55.27 27.55 50.33
C LEU A 28 54.36 28.18 49.31
N ILE A 29 54.53 29.39 48.91
CA ILE A 29 53.77 30.04 47.84
C ILE A 29 54.06 29.36 46.52
N LEU A 30 55.25 28.91 46.22
CA LEU A 30 55.62 28.20 45.01
C LEU A 30 54.91 26.78 44.98
N VAL A 31 54.87 26.12 46.12
CA VAL A 31 54.12 24.81 46.26
C VAL A 31 52.63 25.03 46.24
N LEU A 32 52.08 26.13 46.75
CA LEU A 32 50.66 26.47 46.75
C LEU A 32 50.15 27.00 45.38
N VAL A 33 51.00 27.80 44.73
CA VAL A 33 50.67 28.40 43.41
C VAL A 33 50.91 27.39 42.26
N PHE A 34 51.86 26.45 42.44
CA PHE A 34 52.06 25.31 41.53
C PHE A 34 51.81 23.99 42.26
N PRO A 35 50.58 23.63 42.51
CA PRO A 35 50.23 22.30 43.03
C PRO A 35 50.73 21.26 42.02
N GLN A 36 51.54 20.31 42.49
CA GLN A 36 52.07 19.23 41.64
C GLN A 36 50.94 18.43 40.93
N GLN A 37 49.72 18.46 41.46
CA GLN A 37 48.52 17.88 40.84
C GLN A 37 48.02 18.67 39.61
N SER A 38 48.29 19.98 39.49
CA SER A 38 47.92 20.75 38.31
C SER A 38 48.89 20.53 37.14
N VAL A 39 50.14 20.12 37.42
CA VAL A 39 51.11 19.75 36.38
C VAL A 39 50.71 18.43 35.71
N PHE A 40 50.09 17.50 36.45
CA PHE A 40 49.50 16.29 35.89
C PHE A 40 48.11 16.53 35.23
N LYS A 41 47.39 17.60 35.60
CA LYS A 41 46.11 18.00 35.00
C LYS A 41 46.26 18.90 33.76
N LEU A 42 47.47 19.30 33.38
CA LEU A 42 47.71 20.02 32.10
C LEU A 42 47.42 19.19 30.86
N GLY A 43 47.20 17.86 31.04
CA GLY A 43 46.72 16.99 29.99
C GLY A 43 45.17 16.94 29.82
N GLU A 44 44.44 17.49 30.81
CA GLU A 44 42.97 17.52 30.78
C GLU A 44 42.37 18.85 30.28
N ASN A 45 43.19 19.90 30.09
CA ASN A 45 42.72 21.14 29.49
C ASN A 45 42.67 20.99 27.97
N ASP A 46 41.50 21.06 27.41
CA ASP A 46 41.18 20.93 25.99
C ASP A 46 41.77 22.01 25.05
N GLN A 47 42.56 22.94 25.60
CA GLN A 47 43.23 23.98 24.84
C GLN A 47 44.74 23.68 24.73
N ALA A 48 45.14 23.19 23.54
CA ALA A 48 46.53 23.07 23.18
C ALA A 48 47.15 24.48 23.09
N ASP A 49 47.80 24.94 24.17
CA ASP A 49 48.46 26.24 24.25
C ASP A 49 49.96 26.08 23.95
N ALA A 50 50.52 27.05 23.27
CA ALA A 50 51.97 27.09 22.95
C ALA A 50 52.84 26.91 24.18
N VAL A 51 52.38 27.35 25.37
CA VAL A 51 53.08 27.23 26.63
C VAL A 51 53.08 25.76 27.12
N SER A 52 51.96 25.06 27.01
CA SER A 52 51.84 23.62 27.39
C SER A 52 52.72 22.73 26.52
N ILE A 53 52.77 23.02 25.20
CA ILE A 53 53.64 22.32 24.25
C ILE A 53 55.11 22.54 24.60
N ALA A 54 55.56 23.81 24.84
CA ALA A 54 56.90 24.11 25.20
C ALA A 54 57.34 23.48 26.52
N TYR A 55 56.42 23.42 27.50
CA TYR A 55 56.64 22.76 28.77
C TYR A 55 56.76 21.24 28.64
N ALA A 56 55.88 20.60 27.89
CA ALA A 56 55.93 19.17 27.61
C ALA A 56 57.22 18.78 26.87
N GLU A 57 57.69 19.62 25.92
CA GLU A 57 58.97 19.41 25.25
C GLU A 57 60.17 19.48 26.19
N LEU A 58 60.18 20.44 27.15
CA LEU A 58 61.24 20.58 28.13
C LEU A 58 61.25 19.35 29.08
N LEU A 59 60.09 18.86 29.50
CA LEU A 59 59.97 17.64 30.31
C LEU A 59 60.50 16.44 29.54
N LEU A 60 60.14 16.28 28.28
CA LEU A 60 60.55 15.15 27.43
C LEU A 60 62.08 15.19 27.21
N ARG A 61 62.69 16.34 27.10
CA ARG A 61 64.17 16.48 27.08
C ARG A 61 64.82 16.01 28.36
N SER A 62 64.21 16.21 29.53
CA SER A 62 64.70 15.73 30.81
C SER A 62 64.47 14.24 31.03
N ASN A 63 63.45 13.68 30.42
CA ASN A 63 63.11 12.27 30.50
C ASN A 63 62.79 11.71 29.11
N PRO A 64 63.76 11.43 28.23
CA PRO A 64 63.50 10.97 26.84
C PRO A 64 62.82 9.64 26.70
N GLY A 65 62.79 8.81 27.76
CA GLY A 65 62.17 7.49 27.75
C GLY A 65 60.71 7.49 28.20
N ASP A 66 60.12 8.65 28.47
CA ASP A 66 58.71 8.72 28.84
C ASP A 66 57.81 8.71 27.60
N ASP A 67 57.38 7.48 27.19
CA ASP A 67 56.50 7.27 26.04
C ASP A 67 55.11 7.91 26.24
N GLY A 68 54.61 7.94 27.50
CA GLY A 68 53.31 8.53 27.80
C GLY A 68 53.33 10.05 27.55
N LEU A 69 54.36 10.75 28.05
CA LEU A 69 54.52 12.17 27.84
C LEU A 69 54.79 12.50 26.35
N ARG A 70 55.56 11.63 25.66
CA ARG A 70 55.80 11.77 24.21
C ARG A 70 54.49 11.72 23.41
N LEU A 71 53.60 10.75 23.68
CA LEU A 71 52.32 10.62 23.00
C LEU A 71 51.34 11.74 23.36
N GLN A 72 51.36 12.25 24.58
CA GLN A 72 50.59 13.45 24.95
C GLN A 72 51.05 14.68 24.14
N LEU A 73 52.38 14.86 23.98
CA LEU A 73 52.91 15.93 23.16
C LEU A 73 52.54 15.77 21.69
N VAL A 74 52.54 14.54 21.18
CA VAL A 74 52.07 14.22 19.81
C VAL A 74 50.62 14.63 19.65
N ASP A 75 49.73 14.28 20.57
CA ASP A 75 48.32 14.68 20.53
C ASP A 75 48.12 16.19 20.47
N GLN A 76 48.86 16.95 21.32
CA GLN A 76 48.83 18.40 21.31
C GLN A 76 49.36 19.00 20.00
N LEU A 77 50.43 18.45 19.43
CA LEU A 77 50.99 18.89 18.16
C LEU A 77 50.05 18.64 16.98
N ILE A 78 49.33 17.51 16.98
CA ILE A 78 48.29 17.19 15.97
C ILE A 78 47.16 18.21 16.07
N ARG A 79 46.66 18.52 17.27
CA ARG A 79 45.60 19.53 17.50
C ARG A 79 45.98 20.93 17.00
N VAL A 80 47.25 21.32 17.12
CA VAL A 80 47.76 22.63 16.63
C VAL A 80 48.13 22.58 15.15
N GLY A 81 48.08 21.41 14.51
CA GLY A 81 48.42 21.23 13.09
C GLY A 81 49.93 21.16 12.79
N ASN A 82 50.78 20.98 13.81
CA ASN A 82 52.24 20.83 13.61
C ASN A 82 52.59 19.36 13.35
N LEU A 83 52.15 18.86 12.17
CA LEU A 83 52.20 17.46 11.81
C LEU A 83 53.63 16.92 11.62
N ASP A 84 54.56 17.74 11.11
CA ASP A 84 55.95 17.31 10.86
C ASP A 84 56.67 16.99 12.17
N ARG A 85 56.42 17.79 13.19
CA ARG A 85 57.00 17.62 14.51
C ARG A 85 56.39 16.45 15.26
N ALA A 86 55.07 16.25 15.12
CA ALA A 86 54.35 15.10 15.66
C ALA A 86 54.88 13.77 15.07
N GLU A 87 55.09 13.73 13.75
CA GLU A 87 55.64 12.56 13.07
C GLU A 87 57.07 12.24 13.49
N ALA A 88 57.92 13.29 13.64
CA ALA A 88 59.27 13.11 14.09
C ALA A 88 59.36 12.50 15.50
N LEU A 89 58.41 12.79 16.39
CA LEU A 89 58.30 12.18 17.73
C LEU A 89 57.82 10.74 17.69
N LEU A 90 56.99 10.38 16.72
CA LEU A 90 56.51 9.00 16.52
C LEU A 90 57.54 8.10 15.83
N ALA A 91 58.58 8.64 15.18
CA ALA A 91 59.62 7.87 14.53
C ALA A 91 60.45 7.02 15.52
N ALA A 92 60.48 7.40 16.79
CA ALA A 92 61.16 6.64 17.84
C ALA A 92 60.27 5.46 18.31
N PRO A 93 60.82 4.26 18.55
CA PRO A 93 60.06 3.13 19.02
C PRO A 93 59.38 3.42 20.36
N VAL A 94 58.15 2.94 20.53
CA VAL A 94 57.37 3.02 21.75
C VAL A 94 57.21 1.65 22.39
N ALA A 95 57.00 1.61 23.69
CA ALA A 95 56.70 0.35 24.38
C ALA A 95 55.39 -0.28 23.88
N ASP A 96 55.27 -1.62 23.88
CA ASP A 96 54.13 -2.36 23.34
C ASP A 96 52.76 -1.87 23.88
N ARG A 97 52.70 -1.48 25.16
CA ARG A 97 51.50 -0.92 25.79
C ARG A 97 51.00 0.38 25.15
N PHE A 98 51.80 1.06 24.39
CA PHE A 98 51.47 2.32 23.69
C PHE A 98 51.42 2.17 22.16
N ALA A 99 51.63 0.97 21.66
CA ALA A 99 51.69 0.70 20.21
C ALA A 99 50.39 1.11 19.50
N ALA A 100 49.23 0.84 20.12
CA ALA A 100 47.92 1.20 19.59
C ALA A 100 47.70 2.72 19.52
N ASP A 101 48.08 3.46 20.58
CA ASP A 101 48.00 4.92 20.60
C ASP A 101 48.93 5.55 19.53
N ALA A 102 50.16 5.04 19.39
CA ALA A 102 51.10 5.52 18.39
C ALA A 102 50.62 5.27 16.96
N ALA A 103 50.05 4.09 16.69
CA ALA A 103 49.48 3.76 15.38
C ALA A 103 48.28 4.66 15.06
N MET A 104 47.43 4.94 16.04
CA MET A 104 46.30 5.85 15.89
C MET A 104 46.74 7.26 15.53
N PHE A 105 47.74 7.81 16.23
CA PHE A 105 48.28 9.13 15.92
C PHE A 105 48.95 9.18 14.53
N SER A 106 49.67 8.13 14.16
CA SER A 106 50.24 8.03 12.79
C SER A 106 49.17 8.10 11.73
N LEU A 107 48.01 7.43 11.95
CA LEU A 107 46.85 7.51 11.06
C LEU A 107 46.26 8.91 11.06
N GLU A 108 46.08 9.56 12.22
CA GLU A 108 45.54 10.92 12.31
C GLU A 108 46.39 11.93 11.55
N ILE A 109 47.73 11.84 11.65
CA ILE A 109 48.65 12.69 10.88
C ILE A 109 48.47 12.45 9.37
N ALA A 110 48.45 11.20 8.96
CA ALA A 110 48.26 10.83 7.55
C ALA A 110 46.90 11.35 7.00
N VAL A 111 45.86 11.27 7.81
CA VAL A 111 44.52 11.75 7.50
C VAL A 111 44.49 13.26 7.34
N GLN A 112 45.03 14.02 8.33
CA GLN A 112 45.05 15.47 8.25
C GLN A 112 45.87 15.98 7.04
N ARG A 113 46.98 15.33 6.72
CA ARG A 113 47.72 15.62 5.48
C ARG A 113 46.92 15.32 4.21
N ALA A 114 46.18 14.22 4.19
CA ALA A 114 45.37 13.85 3.04
C ALA A 114 44.22 14.85 2.80
N PHE A 115 43.56 15.29 3.87
CA PHE A 115 42.49 16.30 3.78
C PHE A 115 43.02 17.72 3.52
N ALA A 116 44.29 18.02 3.87
CA ALA A 116 44.91 19.30 3.55
C ALA A 116 45.30 19.45 2.06
N ARG A 117 45.29 18.38 1.28
CA ARG A 117 45.54 18.44 -0.16
C ARG A 117 44.36 19.12 -0.88
N PRO A 118 44.61 19.96 -1.89
CA PRO A 118 43.52 20.63 -2.64
C PRO A 118 42.53 19.67 -3.29
N GLU A 119 42.98 18.48 -3.63
CA GLU A 119 42.17 17.41 -4.27
C GLU A 119 41.48 16.50 -3.26
N GLY A 120 41.69 16.72 -1.96
CA GLY A 120 41.20 15.87 -0.89
C GLY A 120 41.87 14.50 -0.85
N VAL A 121 41.16 13.50 -0.33
CA VAL A 121 41.65 12.11 -0.27
C VAL A 121 41.44 11.45 -1.63
N ALA A 122 42.53 11.00 -2.26
CA ALA A 122 42.41 10.31 -3.54
C ALA A 122 41.71 8.95 -3.38
N ALA A 123 40.86 8.60 -4.33
CA ALA A 123 40.07 7.33 -4.29
C ALA A 123 40.98 6.08 -4.13
N GLN A 124 42.16 6.12 -4.66
CA GLN A 124 43.15 5.03 -4.53
C GLN A 124 43.71 4.89 -3.10
N ASP A 125 43.70 5.98 -2.31
CA ASP A 125 44.22 5.98 -0.93
C ASP A 125 43.12 5.54 0.08
N LEU A 126 41.83 5.56 -0.30
CA LEU A 126 40.70 5.18 0.57
C LEU A 126 40.86 3.75 1.08
N GLY A 127 41.22 2.81 0.21
CA GLY A 127 41.43 1.41 0.58
C GLY A 127 42.52 1.27 1.65
N PHE A 128 43.64 1.97 1.48
CA PHE A 128 44.72 1.96 2.48
C PHE A 128 44.25 2.45 3.86
N TYR A 129 43.48 3.54 3.91
CA TYR A 129 42.97 4.07 5.20
C TYR A 129 41.96 3.12 5.83
N GLN A 130 41.09 2.47 5.02
CA GLN A 130 40.15 1.48 5.51
C GLN A 130 40.82 0.21 6.06
N ASP A 131 41.89 -0.24 5.41
CA ASP A 131 42.71 -1.37 5.88
C ASP A 131 43.39 -1.03 7.22
N GLU A 132 43.94 0.18 7.33
CA GLU A 132 44.60 0.64 8.56
C GLU A 132 43.60 0.82 9.72
N LEU A 133 42.41 1.37 9.44
CA LEU A 133 41.30 1.41 10.40
C LEU A 133 40.89 0.01 10.87
N THR A 134 40.84 -0.94 9.94
CA THR A 134 40.51 -2.34 10.26
C THR A 134 41.56 -2.96 11.17
N ARG A 135 42.83 -2.67 10.92
CA ARG A 135 43.96 -3.14 11.74
C ARG A 135 43.91 -2.55 13.14
N LEU A 136 43.65 -1.25 13.24
CA LEU A 136 43.51 -0.54 14.53
C LEU A 136 42.35 -1.07 15.34
N LEU A 137 41.22 -1.36 14.69
CA LEU A 137 40.04 -1.91 15.34
C LEU A 137 40.30 -3.30 15.96
N ALA A 138 41.28 -4.05 15.47
CA ALA A 138 41.71 -5.33 16.05
C ALA A 138 42.66 -5.17 17.26
N MET A 139 43.08 -3.95 17.58
CA MET A 139 43.91 -3.66 18.74
C MET A 139 43.05 -3.31 19.97
N ASP A 140 43.63 -3.44 21.18
CA ASP A 140 43.00 -3.00 22.41
C ASP A 140 43.12 -1.48 22.57
N LEU A 141 42.03 -0.79 22.19
CA LEU A 141 41.96 0.66 22.20
C LEU A 141 41.16 1.19 23.39
N LYS A 142 41.58 2.32 23.92
CA LYS A 142 40.82 3.06 24.95
C LYS A 142 39.52 3.62 24.38
N PRO A 143 38.49 3.87 25.22
CA PRO A 143 37.21 4.39 24.77
C PRO A 143 37.29 5.62 23.88
N GLU A 144 38.15 6.60 24.25
CA GLU A 144 38.33 7.86 23.51
C GLU A 144 38.92 7.60 22.11
N ARG A 145 39.78 6.57 21.98
CA ARG A 145 40.39 6.18 20.71
C ARG A 145 39.40 5.41 19.81
N LEU A 146 38.58 4.54 20.41
CA LEU A 146 37.52 3.87 19.69
C LEU A 146 36.48 4.85 19.11
N GLN A 147 36.12 5.88 19.90
CA GLN A 147 35.24 6.93 19.42
C GLN A 147 35.87 7.68 18.24
N ARG A 148 37.13 8.07 18.37
CA ARG A 148 37.89 8.76 17.31
C ARG A 148 38.05 7.91 16.06
N LEU A 149 38.28 6.61 16.23
CA LEU A 149 38.34 5.66 15.12
C LEU A 149 36.99 5.55 14.39
N ALA A 150 35.87 5.54 15.12
CA ALA A 150 34.55 5.55 14.51
C ALA A 150 34.32 6.82 13.68
N GLU A 151 34.71 8.00 14.18
CA GLU A 151 34.62 9.26 13.43
C GLU A 151 35.48 9.25 12.15
N LEU A 152 36.71 8.76 12.23
CA LEU A 152 37.57 8.60 11.06
C LEU A 152 37.01 7.60 10.05
N ALA A 153 36.48 6.49 10.52
CA ALA A 153 35.83 5.52 9.64
C ALA A 153 34.67 6.15 8.85
N LEU A 154 33.87 7.02 9.48
CA LEU A 154 32.80 7.76 8.78
C LEU A 154 33.39 8.77 7.77
N ALA A 155 34.46 9.47 8.11
CA ALA A 155 35.12 10.40 7.20
C ALA A 155 35.65 9.69 5.93
N PHE A 156 36.03 8.41 6.03
CA PHE A 156 36.46 7.58 4.91
C PHE A 156 35.35 6.72 4.29
N SER A 157 34.09 7.07 4.54
CA SER A 157 32.93 6.36 3.98
C SER A 157 32.95 4.86 4.30
N ALA A 158 33.43 4.49 5.49
CA ALA A 158 33.47 3.11 5.98
C ALA A 158 32.47 2.88 7.15
N PRO A 159 31.15 2.98 6.91
CA PRO A 159 30.15 2.92 7.97
C PRO A 159 30.16 1.58 8.71
N LYS A 160 30.57 0.48 8.06
CA LYS A 160 30.73 -0.83 8.70
C LYS A 160 31.80 -0.78 9.81
N LEU A 161 32.94 -0.17 9.56
CA LEU A 161 34.03 -0.05 10.55
C LEU A 161 33.61 0.86 11.70
N ALA A 162 32.90 1.94 11.40
CA ALA A 162 32.34 2.82 12.42
C ALA A 162 31.36 2.06 13.34
N ALA A 163 30.47 1.26 12.76
CA ALA A 163 29.53 0.45 13.50
C ALA A 163 30.22 -0.58 14.41
N GLN A 164 31.29 -1.20 13.93
CA GLN A 164 32.09 -2.13 14.70
C GLN A 164 32.81 -1.43 15.87
N ALA A 165 33.36 -0.24 15.63
CA ALA A 165 33.99 0.56 16.65
C ALA A 165 33.01 0.97 17.77
N TYR A 166 31.82 1.43 17.41
CA TYR A 166 30.76 1.72 18.38
C TYR A 166 30.29 0.47 19.13
N THR A 167 30.28 -0.69 18.47
CA THR A 167 29.92 -1.97 19.15
C THR A 167 30.97 -2.36 20.19
N GLN A 168 32.27 -2.14 19.90
CA GLN A 168 33.34 -2.37 20.88
C GLN A 168 33.28 -1.33 22.00
N LEU A 169 33.03 -0.06 21.67
CA LEU A 169 32.88 1.01 22.65
C LEU A 169 31.77 0.71 23.65
N ALA A 170 30.64 0.18 23.18
CA ALA A 170 29.54 -0.28 24.04
C ALA A 170 29.93 -1.42 25.00
N ALA A 171 30.98 -2.18 24.70
CA ALA A 171 31.48 -3.24 25.58
C ALA A 171 32.41 -2.72 26.67
N VAL A 172 33.13 -1.60 26.40
CA VAL A 172 34.13 -1.01 27.30
C VAL A 172 33.47 0.07 28.17
N ASP A 173 32.59 0.89 27.61
CA ASP A 173 31.87 1.96 28.29
C ASP A 173 30.43 1.50 28.61
N ALA A 174 30.29 0.75 29.72
CA ALA A 174 29.03 0.17 30.14
C ALA A 174 27.96 1.22 30.53
N GLU A 175 28.41 2.41 30.99
CA GLU A 175 27.48 3.48 31.40
C GLU A 175 26.74 4.06 30.19
N ASN A 176 27.40 4.24 29.08
CA ASN A 176 26.86 4.79 27.85
C ASN A 176 26.56 3.70 26.79
N ALA A 177 26.60 2.41 27.16
CA ALA A 177 26.43 1.31 26.25
C ALA A 177 25.15 1.39 25.39
N PRO A 178 23.95 1.82 25.90
CA PRO A 178 22.77 1.98 25.06
C PRO A 178 22.98 2.99 23.92
N TYR A 179 23.62 4.12 24.21
CA TYR A 179 23.92 5.13 23.20
C TYR A 179 24.84 4.58 22.09
N TRP A 180 25.93 3.90 22.51
CA TRP A 180 26.89 3.36 21.56
C TRP A 180 26.30 2.22 20.71
N LEU A 181 25.46 1.37 21.29
CA LEU A 181 24.76 0.32 20.56
C LEU A 181 23.78 0.92 19.53
N GLU A 182 23.09 2.00 19.86
CA GLU A 182 22.18 2.66 18.93
C GLU A 182 22.94 3.30 17.76
N GLN A 183 24.10 3.95 18.03
CA GLN A 183 24.98 4.44 16.96
C GLN A 183 25.49 3.29 16.09
N GLY A 184 25.97 2.20 16.69
CA GLY A 184 26.42 1.02 15.95
C GLY A 184 25.35 0.44 15.05
N ALA A 185 24.12 0.27 15.55
CA ALA A 185 22.98 -0.24 14.78
C ALA A 185 22.63 0.67 13.60
N ARG A 186 22.61 2.00 13.83
CA ARG A 186 22.38 2.99 12.78
C ARG A 186 23.41 2.89 11.65
N TRP A 187 24.70 2.76 12.00
CA TRP A 187 25.75 2.69 10.99
C TRP A 187 25.84 1.32 10.30
N PHE A 188 25.48 0.21 10.97
CA PHE A 188 25.30 -1.07 10.28
C PHE A 188 24.17 -0.99 9.24
N THR A 189 23.06 -0.34 9.58
CA THR A 189 21.98 -0.12 8.62
C THR A 189 22.45 0.72 7.43
N ALA A 190 23.19 1.80 7.68
CA ALA A 190 23.78 2.64 6.63
C ALA A 190 24.82 1.90 5.78
N ALA A 191 25.49 0.90 6.34
CA ALA A 191 26.43 0.03 5.64
C ALA A 191 25.75 -1.08 4.80
N GLY A 192 24.41 -1.16 4.78
CA GLY A 192 23.67 -2.24 4.12
C GLY A 192 23.76 -3.58 4.86
N LEU A 193 24.00 -3.56 6.17
CA LEU A 193 24.13 -4.72 7.04
C LEU A 193 23.03 -4.71 8.13
N PRO A 194 21.75 -4.75 7.74
CA PRO A 194 20.65 -4.62 8.70
C PRO A 194 20.50 -5.83 9.63
N VAL A 195 21.00 -7.00 9.25
CA VAL A 195 20.98 -8.19 10.12
C VAL A 195 21.89 -7.99 11.34
N GLU A 196 23.05 -7.37 11.15
CA GLU A 196 23.98 -7.00 12.22
C GLU A 196 23.37 -5.90 13.10
N ALA A 197 22.67 -4.94 12.49
CA ALA A 197 21.92 -3.93 13.23
C ALA A 197 20.85 -4.56 14.12
N ALA A 198 20.10 -5.57 13.62
CA ALA A 198 19.10 -6.30 14.39
C ALA A 198 19.71 -6.93 15.66
N ALA A 199 20.93 -7.46 15.57
CA ALA A 199 21.60 -8.04 16.74
C ALA A 199 21.91 -6.98 17.82
N LEU A 200 22.24 -5.75 17.41
CA LEU A 200 22.46 -4.65 18.36
C LEU A 200 21.14 -4.16 18.96
N TYR A 201 20.07 -4.06 18.17
CA TYR A 201 18.75 -3.73 18.69
C TYR A 201 18.21 -4.77 19.67
N GLN A 202 18.53 -6.07 19.50
CA GLN A 202 18.21 -7.10 20.50
C GLN A 202 18.95 -6.88 21.83
N ARG A 203 20.20 -6.41 21.77
CA ARG A 203 20.93 -6.03 23.00
C ARG A 203 20.31 -4.79 23.66
N LEU A 204 19.90 -3.80 22.86
CA LEU A 204 19.19 -2.61 23.36
C LEU A 204 17.83 -2.97 23.96
N GLU A 205 17.07 -3.89 23.36
CA GLU A 205 15.83 -4.42 23.94
C GLU A 205 16.04 -5.00 25.34
N ALA A 206 17.13 -5.76 25.52
CA ALA A 206 17.47 -6.34 26.82
C ALA A 206 17.90 -5.29 27.88
N LEU A 207 18.41 -4.14 27.44
CA LEU A 207 18.84 -3.02 28.29
C LEU A 207 17.73 -1.99 28.52
N ALA A 208 16.60 -2.08 27.81
CA ALA A 208 15.51 -1.11 27.86
C ALA A 208 14.93 -0.98 29.27
N GLN A 209 14.84 0.25 29.76
CA GLN A 209 14.38 0.58 31.10
C GLN A 209 12.86 0.83 31.15
N SER A 210 12.24 1.13 30.02
CA SER A 210 10.81 1.37 29.92
C SER A 210 10.14 0.42 28.91
N PRO A 211 8.84 0.11 29.08
CA PRO A 211 8.07 -0.65 28.08
C PRO A 211 8.12 -0.02 26.69
N THR A 212 7.99 1.29 26.59
CA THR A 212 7.99 2.05 25.33
C THR A 212 9.31 1.93 24.60
N GLU A 213 10.44 1.98 25.32
CA GLU A 213 11.77 1.77 24.71
C GLU A 213 11.89 0.33 24.20
N ARG A 214 11.41 -0.64 24.98
CA ARG A 214 11.44 -2.05 24.59
C ARG A 214 10.65 -2.27 23.30
N GLU A 215 9.43 -1.74 23.21
CA GLU A 215 8.59 -1.82 22.01
C GLU A 215 9.29 -1.18 20.80
N ARG A 216 9.89 -0.01 20.98
CA ARG A 216 10.67 0.66 19.93
C ARG A 216 11.79 -0.24 19.42
N PHE A 217 12.56 -0.84 20.30
CA PHE A 217 13.66 -1.71 19.90
C PHE A 217 13.16 -3.02 19.28
N GLN A 218 12.07 -3.59 19.76
CA GLN A 218 11.44 -4.77 19.15
C GLN A 218 11.02 -4.51 17.71
N LEU A 219 10.41 -3.36 17.45
CA LEU A 219 10.04 -2.95 16.10
C LEU A 219 11.30 -2.77 15.22
N GLN A 220 12.38 -2.20 15.76
CA GLN A 220 13.64 -2.05 15.03
C GLN A 220 14.30 -3.40 14.73
N VAL A 221 14.27 -4.37 15.66
CA VAL A 221 14.74 -5.74 15.41
C VAL A 221 13.98 -6.36 14.23
N PHE A 222 12.66 -6.30 14.29
CA PHE A 222 11.81 -6.86 13.24
C PHE A 222 12.10 -6.22 11.86
N ASN A 223 12.05 -4.89 11.81
CA ASN A 223 12.27 -4.15 10.58
C ASN A 223 13.68 -4.37 10.00
N SER A 224 14.69 -4.47 10.86
CA SER A 224 16.07 -4.73 10.43
C SER A 224 16.25 -6.14 9.86
N LEU A 225 15.59 -7.14 10.44
CA LEU A 225 15.60 -8.49 9.88
C LEU A 225 14.89 -8.56 8.52
N VAL A 226 13.76 -7.88 8.38
CA VAL A 226 13.02 -7.78 7.11
C VAL A 226 13.86 -7.06 6.05
N ALA A 227 14.47 -5.92 6.40
CA ALA A 227 15.34 -5.17 5.50
C ALA A 227 16.58 -5.97 5.06
N GLY A 228 17.02 -6.91 5.89
CA GLY A 228 18.11 -7.85 5.57
C GLY A 228 17.67 -9.05 4.72
N GLY A 229 16.41 -9.13 4.30
CA GLY A 229 15.88 -10.25 3.54
C GLY A 229 15.59 -11.51 4.39
N GLU A 230 15.69 -11.40 5.71
CA GLU A 230 15.51 -12.51 6.68
C GLU A 230 14.06 -12.56 7.21
N SER A 231 13.06 -12.37 6.32
CA SER A 231 11.63 -12.29 6.66
C SER A 231 11.15 -13.50 7.45
N ALA A 232 11.54 -14.70 7.04
CA ALA A 232 11.19 -15.91 7.78
C ALA A 232 11.77 -15.95 9.20
N ARG A 233 12.94 -15.34 9.42
CA ARG A 233 13.56 -15.21 10.74
C ARG A 233 12.86 -14.13 11.56
N ALA A 234 12.48 -13.01 10.94
CA ALA A 234 11.71 -11.95 11.57
C ALA A 234 10.37 -12.46 12.10
N LEU A 235 9.61 -13.20 11.28
CA LEU A 235 8.33 -13.78 11.66
C LEU A 235 8.48 -14.83 12.78
N ARG A 236 9.46 -15.73 12.70
CA ARG A 236 9.72 -16.68 13.81
C ARG A 236 10.14 -16.00 15.11
N TRP A 237 10.92 -14.90 14.99
CA TRP A 237 11.28 -14.11 16.15
C TRP A 237 10.03 -13.45 16.78
N LEU A 238 9.14 -12.89 15.97
CA LEU A 238 7.88 -12.32 16.44
C LEU A 238 6.99 -13.36 17.11
N ASP A 239 6.81 -14.54 16.50
CA ASP A 239 6.05 -15.65 17.10
C ASP A 239 6.58 -16.00 18.49
N LYS A 240 7.92 -16.05 18.63
CA LYS A 240 8.58 -16.33 19.93
C LYS A 240 8.31 -15.22 20.95
N GLN A 241 8.37 -13.96 20.53
CA GLN A 241 8.08 -12.81 21.40
C GLN A 241 6.62 -12.87 21.90
N LEU A 242 5.67 -13.09 20.98
CA LEU A 242 4.24 -13.19 21.30
C LEU A 242 3.92 -14.36 22.24
N ALA A 243 4.66 -15.46 22.16
CA ALA A 243 4.50 -16.59 23.07
C ALA A 243 5.05 -16.32 24.47
N GLN A 244 6.00 -15.41 24.62
CA GLN A 244 6.69 -15.12 25.90
C GLN A 244 6.12 -13.91 26.64
N LEU A 245 5.52 -12.96 25.92
CA LEU A 245 4.99 -11.73 26.50
C LEU A 245 3.55 -11.92 27.01
N SER A 246 3.23 -11.26 28.12
CA SER A 246 1.84 -11.13 28.57
C SER A 246 1.03 -10.25 27.58
N HIS A 247 -0.28 -10.48 27.48
CA HIS A 247 -1.17 -9.76 26.56
C HIS A 247 -1.04 -8.22 26.62
N SER A 248 -0.80 -7.67 27.80
CA SER A 248 -0.66 -6.23 28.03
C SER A 248 0.64 -5.60 27.53
N SER A 249 1.57 -6.41 27.01
CA SER A 249 2.91 -5.96 26.59
C SER A 249 3.12 -6.06 25.07
N TRP A 250 2.06 -6.27 24.30
CA TRP A 250 2.17 -6.35 22.83
C TRP A 250 2.05 -4.98 22.19
N SER A 251 2.94 -4.69 21.25
CA SER A 251 2.88 -3.49 20.43
C SER A 251 2.01 -3.71 19.19
N ILE A 252 1.03 -2.84 18.99
CA ILE A 252 0.19 -2.86 17.80
C ILE A 252 1.04 -2.62 16.55
N ASP A 253 1.99 -1.69 16.61
CA ASP A 253 2.89 -1.39 15.49
C ASP A 253 3.69 -2.62 15.07
N LEU A 254 4.14 -3.42 16.03
CA LEU A 254 4.86 -4.66 15.77
C LEU A 254 3.96 -5.73 15.15
N LEU A 255 2.70 -5.87 15.65
CA LEU A 255 1.70 -6.76 15.06
C LEU A 255 1.37 -6.34 13.62
N GLN A 256 1.17 -5.06 13.36
CA GLN A 256 0.94 -4.52 12.02
C GLN A 256 2.12 -4.80 11.07
N ALA A 257 3.36 -4.63 11.55
CA ALA A 257 4.55 -4.98 10.78
C ALA A 257 4.58 -6.48 10.44
N GLY A 258 4.26 -7.33 11.42
CA GLY A 258 4.14 -8.78 11.24
C GLY A 258 3.06 -9.18 10.23
N ILE A 259 1.88 -8.56 10.31
CA ILE A 259 0.77 -8.79 9.37
C ILE A 259 1.18 -8.42 7.95
N ARG A 260 1.81 -7.24 7.74
CA ARG A 260 2.28 -6.81 6.42
C ARG A 260 3.27 -7.80 5.83
N GLU A 261 4.22 -8.27 6.64
CA GLU A 261 5.26 -9.19 6.19
C GLU A 261 4.69 -10.59 5.90
N ALA A 262 3.82 -11.11 6.76
CA ALA A 262 3.14 -12.38 6.56
C ALA A 262 2.30 -12.37 5.27
N ARG A 263 1.58 -11.26 5.00
CA ARG A 263 0.84 -11.07 3.75
C ARG A 263 1.75 -11.02 2.53
N GLY A 264 2.88 -10.34 2.62
CA GLY A 264 3.89 -10.28 1.55
C GLY A 264 4.39 -11.66 1.13
N HIS A 265 4.38 -12.60 2.06
CA HIS A 265 4.76 -14.00 1.82
C HIS A 265 3.58 -14.97 1.65
N SER A 266 2.36 -14.46 1.52
CA SER A 266 1.13 -15.26 1.39
C SER A 266 0.88 -16.21 2.58
N ASP A 267 1.42 -15.89 3.76
CA ASP A 267 1.21 -16.63 5.01
C ASP A 267 -0.03 -16.07 5.73
N SER A 268 -1.19 -16.35 5.15
CA SER A 268 -2.47 -15.87 5.68
C SER A 268 -2.77 -16.39 7.07
N ALA A 269 -2.36 -17.62 7.39
CA ALA A 269 -2.58 -18.21 8.69
C ALA A 269 -1.87 -17.41 9.82
N ARG A 270 -0.62 -17.02 9.57
CA ARG A 270 0.15 -16.20 10.51
C ARG A 270 -0.40 -14.78 10.60
N ALA A 271 -0.78 -14.18 9.46
CA ALA A 271 -1.42 -12.87 9.45
C ALA A 271 -2.72 -12.84 10.25
N LEU A 272 -3.57 -13.86 10.12
CA LEU A 272 -4.80 -14.02 10.92
C LEU A 272 -4.51 -14.20 12.41
N ALA A 273 -3.48 -14.97 12.77
CA ALA A 273 -3.08 -15.12 14.17
C ALA A 273 -2.64 -13.79 14.80
N TYR A 274 -1.88 -12.97 14.08
CA TYR A 274 -1.49 -11.63 14.54
C TYR A 274 -2.68 -10.67 14.63
N LEU A 275 -3.61 -10.73 13.67
CA LEU A 275 -4.86 -9.96 13.71
C LEU A 275 -5.72 -10.35 14.92
N GLN A 276 -5.81 -11.63 15.24
CA GLN A 276 -6.53 -12.06 16.43
C GLN A 276 -5.92 -11.47 17.71
N ARG A 277 -4.57 -11.41 17.78
CA ARG A 277 -3.87 -10.77 18.91
C ARG A 277 -4.14 -9.26 18.98
N TRP A 278 -4.20 -8.60 17.84
CA TRP A 278 -4.56 -7.18 17.78
C TRP A 278 -6.00 -6.96 18.28
N HIS A 279 -6.94 -7.77 17.81
CA HIS A 279 -8.33 -7.69 18.29
C HIS A 279 -8.48 -7.89 19.81
N GLU A 280 -7.73 -8.82 20.39
CA GLU A 280 -7.70 -9.04 21.84
C GLU A 280 -7.23 -7.79 22.63
N LEU A 281 -6.37 -6.96 22.03
CA LEU A 281 -5.88 -5.72 22.63
C LEU A 281 -6.86 -4.56 22.43
N GLN A 282 -7.44 -4.44 21.26
CA GLN A 282 -8.32 -3.34 20.86
C GLN A 282 -9.51 -3.88 20.06
N PRO A 283 -10.57 -4.36 20.75
CA PRO A 283 -11.73 -4.97 20.07
C PRO A 283 -12.51 -4.02 19.18
N ASP A 284 -12.53 -2.72 19.50
CA ASP A 284 -13.30 -1.68 18.80
C ASP A 284 -12.47 -0.92 17.75
N ASP A 285 -11.26 -1.41 17.45
CA ASP A 285 -10.37 -0.75 16.51
C ASP A 285 -10.84 -0.98 15.06
N LEU A 286 -11.16 0.11 14.37
CA LEU A 286 -11.58 0.07 12.97
C LEU A 286 -10.45 -0.36 12.01
N ASP A 287 -9.22 0.02 12.32
CA ASP A 287 -8.07 -0.37 11.50
C ASP A 287 -7.85 -1.89 11.55
N TRP A 288 -8.04 -2.51 12.73
CA TRP A 288 -8.06 -3.96 12.86
C TRP A 288 -9.11 -4.60 11.94
N LEU A 289 -10.37 -4.09 12.01
CA LEU A 289 -11.48 -4.65 11.24
C LEU A 289 -11.21 -4.58 9.73
N GLN A 290 -10.65 -3.45 9.28
CA GLN A 290 -10.28 -3.23 7.89
C GLN A 290 -9.16 -4.18 7.43
N GLN A 291 -8.12 -4.36 8.25
CA GLN A 291 -7.05 -5.30 7.96
C GLN A 291 -7.52 -6.75 7.99
N ALA A 292 -8.39 -7.12 8.93
CA ALA A 292 -8.96 -8.45 9.03
C ALA A 292 -9.79 -8.80 7.79
N PHE A 293 -10.62 -7.86 7.31
CA PHE A 293 -11.38 -8.01 6.07
C PHE A 293 -10.47 -8.27 4.87
N VAL A 294 -9.42 -7.46 4.70
CA VAL A 294 -8.49 -7.61 3.57
C VAL A 294 -7.71 -8.93 3.63
N VAL A 295 -7.27 -9.35 4.82
CA VAL A 295 -6.51 -10.59 4.98
C VAL A 295 -7.38 -11.82 4.74
N THR A 296 -8.59 -11.88 5.31
CA THR A 296 -9.53 -12.98 5.09
C THR A 296 -9.95 -13.09 3.63
N LEU A 297 -10.16 -11.95 2.95
CA LEU A 297 -10.47 -11.92 1.52
C LEU A 297 -9.31 -12.48 0.69
N SER A 298 -8.07 -12.06 0.98
CA SER A 298 -6.87 -12.54 0.27
C SER A 298 -6.55 -14.02 0.59
N ALA A 299 -6.97 -14.52 1.75
CA ALA A 299 -6.84 -15.92 2.13
C ALA A 299 -7.89 -16.83 1.46
N GLY A 300 -8.92 -16.25 0.82
CA GLY A 300 -10.04 -17.01 0.26
C GLY A 300 -11.05 -17.47 1.30
N GLU A 301 -10.98 -16.97 2.54
CA GLU A 301 -11.92 -17.24 3.61
C GLU A 301 -13.19 -16.39 3.44
N LEU A 302 -13.95 -16.69 2.36
CA LEU A 302 -15.03 -15.82 1.86
C LEU A 302 -16.13 -15.57 2.91
N GLU A 303 -16.49 -16.58 3.70
CA GLU A 303 -17.52 -16.46 4.76
C GLU A 303 -17.09 -15.51 5.89
N GLN A 304 -15.85 -15.63 6.33
CA GLN A 304 -15.31 -14.72 7.35
C GLN A 304 -15.17 -13.30 6.80
N ALA A 305 -14.67 -13.17 5.56
CA ALA A 305 -14.57 -11.89 4.87
C ALA A 305 -15.94 -11.23 4.72
N TRP A 306 -16.98 -12.01 4.38
CA TRP A 306 -18.36 -11.53 4.30
C TRP A 306 -18.85 -10.94 5.62
N THR A 307 -18.67 -11.69 6.71
CA THR A 307 -19.07 -11.25 8.05
C THR A 307 -18.35 -9.97 8.49
N LEU A 308 -17.00 -9.93 8.31
CA LEU A 308 -16.18 -8.76 8.65
C LEU A 308 -16.50 -7.55 7.75
N GLY A 309 -16.75 -7.81 6.47
CA GLY A 309 -17.12 -6.77 5.52
C GLY A 309 -18.45 -6.11 5.86
N GLN A 310 -19.45 -6.89 6.31
CA GLN A 310 -20.72 -6.36 6.79
C GLN A 310 -20.55 -5.47 8.02
N GLN A 311 -19.75 -5.91 8.99
CA GLN A 311 -19.44 -5.10 10.18
C GLN A 311 -18.72 -3.81 9.81
N LEU A 312 -17.75 -3.89 8.91
CA LEU A 312 -17.02 -2.73 8.43
C LEU A 312 -17.94 -1.73 7.70
N TYR A 313 -18.83 -2.22 6.85
CA TYR A 313 -19.79 -1.38 6.13
C TYR A 313 -20.77 -0.67 7.06
N GLN A 314 -21.21 -1.34 8.13
CA GLN A 314 -22.07 -0.72 9.14
C GLN A 314 -21.40 0.45 9.86
N GLN A 315 -20.08 0.41 10.05
CA GLN A 315 -19.33 1.44 10.75
C GLN A 315 -18.79 2.51 9.80
N GLN A 316 -18.36 2.13 8.60
CA GLN A 316 -17.81 3.04 7.60
C GLN A 316 -18.41 2.75 6.22
N PRO A 317 -19.64 3.20 5.95
CA PRO A 317 -20.26 3.02 4.65
C PRO A 317 -19.48 3.79 3.57
N SER A 318 -19.11 3.09 2.49
CA SER A 318 -18.49 3.69 1.31
C SER A 318 -18.91 2.93 0.06
N GLU A 319 -18.97 3.61 -1.09
CA GLU A 319 -19.32 2.99 -2.38
C GLU A 319 -18.38 1.83 -2.73
N GLY A 320 -17.06 2.03 -2.55
CA GLY A 320 -16.07 1.00 -2.85
C GLY A 320 -16.26 -0.26 -2.01
N LEU A 321 -16.52 -0.10 -0.72
CA LEU A 321 -16.78 -1.22 0.18
C LEU A 321 -18.12 -1.90 -0.12
N LEU A 322 -19.16 -1.11 -0.45
CA LEU A 322 -20.47 -1.64 -0.85
C LEU A 322 -20.35 -2.55 -2.08
N ARG A 323 -19.59 -2.09 -3.09
CA ARG A 323 -19.32 -2.87 -4.30
C ARG A 323 -18.57 -4.17 -4.01
N GLN A 324 -17.51 -4.08 -3.20
CA GLN A 324 -16.75 -5.27 -2.80
C GLN A 324 -17.61 -6.25 -2.01
N LEU A 325 -18.43 -5.74 -1.11
CA LEU A 325 -19.33 -6.57 -0.29
C LEU A 325 -20.39 -7.23 -1.14
N ALA A 326 -21.01 -6.53 -2.07
CA ALA A 326 -21.99 -7.10 -2.99
C ALA A 326 -21.39 -8.25 -3.82
N GLN A 327 -20.19 -8.05 -4.38
CA GLN A 327 -19.47 -9.11 -5.11
C GLN A 327 -19.10 -10.29 -4.19
N LEU A 328 -18.60 -9.99 -3.00
CA LEU A 328 -18.21 -11.01 -2.03
C LEU A 328 -19.41 -11.87 -1.61
N GLY A 329 -20.58 -11.26 -1.43
CA GLY A 329 -21.81 -12.00 -1.12
C GLY A 329 -22.18 -13.03 -2.19
N GLU A 330 -21.98 -12.71 -3.46
CA GLU A 330 -22.17 -13.69 -4.54
C GLU A 330 -21.13 -14.81 -4.50
N TRP A 331 -19.85 -14.48 -4.30
CA TRP A 331 -18.75 -15.45 -4.22
C TRP A 331 -18.85 -16.36 -2.98
N ALA A 332 -19.33 -15.82 -1.87
CA ALA A 332 -19.57 -16.58 -0.63
C ALA A 332 -20.84 -17.44 -0.68
N GLY A 333 -21.61 -17.39 -1.78
CA GLY A 333 -22.84 -18.17 -1.92
C GLY A 333 -24.06 -17.53 -1.26
N HIS A 334 -24.03 -16.22 -1.01
CA HIS A 334 -25.15 -15.45 -0.44
C HIS A 334 -25.81 -14.48 -1.44
N PRO A 335 -26.18 -14.92 -2.67
CA PRO A 335 -26.68 -14.03 -3.70
C PRO A 335 -27.96 -13.29 -3.28
N ALA A 336 -28.80 -13.93 -2.44
CA ALA A 336 -30.01 -13.31 -1.92
C ALA A 336 -29.72 -12.12 -0.97
N GLN A 337 -28.61 -12.16 -0.26
CA GLN A 337 -28.15 -11.06 0.62
C GLN A 337 -27.32 -10.02 -0.16
N ALA A 338 -26.67 -10.43 -1.24
CA ALA A 338 -25.94 -9.54 -2.13
C ALA A 338 -26.86 -8.66 -2.97
N LEU A 339 -28.04 -9.16 -3.33
CA LEU A 339 -28.99 -8.42 -4.17
C LEU A 339 -29.37 -7.03 -3.61
N PRO A 340 -29.79 -6.88 -2.35
CA PRO A 340 -30.09 -5.55 -1.81
C PRO A 340 -28.90 -4.60 -1.83
N LEU A 341 -27.66 -5.11 -1.68
CA LEU A 341 -26.45 -4.31 -1.77
C LEU A 341 -26.19 -3.82 -3.21
N TRP A 342 -26.41 -4.67 -4.20
CA TRP A 342 -26.35 -4.27 -5.61
C TRP A 342 -27.42 -3.24 -5.97
N ILE A 343 -28.64 -3.38 -5.45
CA ILE A 343 -29.71 -2.42 -5.64
C ILE A 343 -29.35 -1.06 -5.00
N GLU A 344 -28.80 -1.10 -3.79
CA GLU A 344 -28.34 0.11 -3.10
C GLU A 344 -27.23 0.79 -3.88
N LEU A 345 -26.23 0.02 -4.34
CA LEU A 345 -25.12 0.51 -5.15
C LEU A 345 -25.61 1.17 -6.45
N ALA A 346 -26.50 0.48 -7.19
CA ALA A 346 -27.08 1.01 -8.41
C ALA A 346 -27.78 2.36 -8.19
N ARG A 347 -28.52 2.50 -7.09
CA ARG A 347 -29.19 3.76 -6.73
C ARG A 347 -28.23 4.87 -6.34
N GLN A 348 -27.14 4.53 -5.64
CA GLN A 348 -26.12 5.52 -5.21
C GLN A 348 -25.30 6.01 -6.39
N THR A 349 -24.86 5.10 -7.27
CA THR A 349 -23.95 5.42 -8.37
C THR A 349 -24.67 5.96 -9.61
N GLY A 350 -25.92 5.51 -9.86
CA GLY A 350 -26.61 5.73 -11.14
C GLY A 350 -25.92 5.03 -12.32
N ALA A 351 -24.97 4.13 -12.08
CA ALA A 351 -24.20 3.48 -13.13
C ALA A 351 -25.01 2.36 -13.80
N SER A 352 -25.09 2.39 -15.12
CA SER A 352 -25.82 1.39 -15.91
C SER A 352 -25.36 -0.04 -15.64
N GLU A 353 -24.05 -0.24 -15.39
CA GLU A 353 -23.48 -1.56 -15.12
C GLU A 353 -24.01 -2.16 -13.82
N ASP A 354 -24.14 -1.35 -12.78
CA ASP A 354 -24.64 -1.77 -11.47
C ASP A 354 -26.14 -2.14 -11.55
N TYR A 355 -26.93 -1.37 -12.32
CA TYR A 355 -28.32 -1.71 -12.60
C TYR A 355 -28.48 -3.02 -13.37
N VAL A 356 -27.71 -3.21 -14.43
CA VAL A 356 -27.71 -4.44 -15.22
C VAL A 356 -27.34 -5.64 -14.34
N HIS A 357 -26.37 -5.48 -13.45
CA HIS A 357 -25.98 -6.54 -12.54
C HIS A 357 -27.08 -6.87 -11.53
N ALA A 358 -27.67 -5.86 -10.89
CA ALA A 358 -28.79 -6.05 -9.97
C ALA A 358 -29.99 -6.72 -10.65
N TRP A 359 -30.29 -6.39 -11.90
CA TRP A 359 -31.37 -7.06 -12.67
C TRP A 359 -31.07 -8.51 -12.99
N ARG A 360 -29.86 -8.82 -13.46
CA ARG A 360 -29.46 -10.21 -13.71
C ARG A 360 -29.60 -11.05 -12.46
N LEU A 361 -29.07 -10.54 -11.36
CA LEU A 361 -29.14 -11.23 -10.08
C LEU A 361 -30.58 -11.37 -9.58
N SER A 362 -31.42 -10.34 -9.73
CA SER A 362 -32.85 -10.41 -9.42
C SER A 362 -33.56 -11.47 -10.25
N GLY A 363 -33.23 -11.57 -11.54
CA GLY A 363 -33.78 -12.60 -12.44
C GLY A 363 -33.38 -14.02 -12.04
N GLN A 364 -32.09 -14.22 -11.70
CA GLN A 364 -31.58 -15.52 -11.23
C GLN A 364 -32.22 -15.97 -9.92
N LEU A 365 -32.58 -15.03 -9.05
CA LEU A 365 -33.20 -15.29 -7.75
C LEU A 365 -34.74 -15.27 -7.81
N PHE A 366 -35.34 -15.02 -8.96
CA PHE A 366 -36.78 -14.82 -9.11
C PHE A 366 -37.32 -13.69 -8.20
N ALA A 367 -36.49 -12.71 -7.89
CA ALA A 367 -36.83 -11.59 -7.02
C ALA A 367 -37.50 -10.44 -7.81
N PHE A 368 -38.64 -10.76 -8.44
CA PHE A 368 -39.34 -9.86 -9.34
C PHE A 368 -39.80 -8.52 -8.74
N PRO A 369 -40.25 -8.47 -7.46
CA PRO A 369 -40.60 -7.18 -6.83
C PRO A 369 -39.43 -6.23 -6.71
N GLN A 370 -38.24 -6.73 -6.40
CA GLN A 370 -37.02 -5.93 -6.33
C GLN A 370 -36.61 -5.42 -7.72
N MET A 371 -36.73 -6.28 -8.72
CA MET A 371 -36.45 -5.97 -10.11
C MET A 371 -37.35 -4.85 -10.65
N SER A 372 -38.68 -4.91 -10.38
CA SER A 372 -39.61 -3.87 -10.79
C SER A 372 -39.32 -2.51 -10.11
N GLY A 373 -38.84 -2.52 -8.86
CA GLY A 373 -38.46 -1.33 -8.13
C GLY A 373 -37.23 -0.59 -8.69
N LEU A 374 -36.39 -1.26 -9.51
CA LEU A 374 -35.26 -0.68 -10.21
C LEU A 374 -35.63 0.04 -11.51
N LEU A 375 -36.86 -0.17 -12.00
CA LEU A 375 -37.32 0.34 -13.31
C LEU A 375 -37.83 1.78 -13.30
N THR A 376 -37.78 2.47 -12.18
CA THR A 376 -38.41 3.78 -12.00
C THR A 376 -37.65 4.92 -12.67
N GLU A 377 -36.39 4.73 -13.06
CA GLU A 377 -35.54 5.79 -13.63
C GLU A 377 -35.36 5.69 -15.16
N PRO A 378 -35.91 6.64 -15.94
CA PRO A 378 -35.86 6.60 -17.40
C PRO A 378 -34.46 6.71 -18.03
N SER A 379 -33.45 7.20 -17.31
CA SER A 379 -32.09 7.40 -17.85
C SER A 379 -31.37 6.07 -18.11
N GLU A 380 -31.71 5.02 -17.38
CA GLU A 380 -31.03 3.74 -17.37
C GLU A 380 -31.51 2.81 -18.49
N ILE A 381 -32.73 3.03 -18.97
CA ILE A 381 -33.33 2.26 -20.06
C ILE A 381 -32.45 2.26 -21.33
N ARG A 382 -31.58 3.27 -21.50
CA ARG A 382 -30.71 3.37 -22.69
C ARG A 382 -29.61 2.32 -22.75
N ALA A 383 -29.16 1.80 -21.61
CA ALA A 383 -28.03 0.90 -21.51
C ALA A 383 -28.37 -0.58 -21.63
N LEU A 384 -29.68 -0.93 -21.51
CA LEU A 384 -30.12 -2.32 -21.51
C LEU A 384 -29.97 -2.96 -22.89
N GLY A 385 -29.45 -4.18 -22.92
CA GLY A 385 -29.49 -5.06 -24.06
C GLY A 385 -30.84 -5.78 -24.19
N LEU A 386 -30.96 -6.60 -25.21
CA LEU A 386 -32.21 -7.33 -25.48
C LEU A 386 -32.53 -8.35 -24.38
N GLU A 387 -31.53 -9.05 -23.84
CA GLU A 387 -31.70 -10.05 -22.79
C GLU A 387 -32.25 -9.44 -21.51
N GLU A 388 -31.69 -8.28 -21.14
CA GLU A 388 -32.17 -7.56 -19.95
C GLU A 388 -33.61 -7.07 -20.15
N VAL A 389 -33.95 -6.56 -21.34
CA VAL A 389 -35.31 -6.15 -21.67
C VAL A 389 -36.30 -7.33 -21.55
N GLN A 390 -35.91 -8.49 -22.06
CA GLN A 390 -36.72 -9.71 -21.94
C GLN A 390 -36.92 -10.11 -20.50
N ALA A 391 -35.86 -10.06 -19.70
CA ALA A 391 -35.93 -10.41 -18.28
C ALA A 391 -36.83 -9.44 -17.50
N VAL A 392 -36.79 -8.15 -17.79
CA VAL A 392 -37.65 -7.13 -17.20
C VAL A 392 -39.13 -7.40 -17.54
N VAL A 393 -39.42 -7.60 -18.81
CA VAL A 393 -40.78 -7.88 -19.27
C VAL A 393 -41.32 -9.16 -18.62
N TYR A 394 -40.51 -10.23 -18.63
CA TYR A 394 -40.86 -11.50 -18.00
C TYR A 394 -41.13 -11.33 -16.49
N ALA A 395 -40.33 -10.55 -15.82
CA ALA A 395 -40.49 -10.29 -14.39
C ALA A 395 -41.81 -9.56 -14.08
N LEU A 396 -42.17 -8.57 -14.90
CA LEU A 396 -43.42 -7.83 -14.73
C LEU A 396 -44.66 -8.71 -15.07
N GLU A 397 -44.59 -9.46 -16.15
CA GLU A 397 -45.66 -10.41 -16.49
C GLU A 397 -45.82 -11.49 -15.42
N SER A 398 -44.73 -12.01 -14.86
CA SER A 398 -44.76 -13.00 -13.77
C SER A 398 -45.36 -12.47 -12.47
N GLN A 399 -45.34 -11.16 -12.26
CA GLN A 399 -46.03 -10.49 -11.16
C GLN A 399 -47.49 -10.11 -11.47
N ALA A 400 -48.03 -10.54 -12.63
CA ALA A 400 -49.32 -10.14 -13.14
C ALA A 400 -49.48 -8.62 -13.33
N LEU A 401 -48.38 -7.96 -13.79
CA LEU A 401 -48.33 -6.53 -14.06
C LEU A 401 -48.07 -6.23 -15.56
N PRO A 402 -48.86 -6.82 -16.50
CA PRO A 402 -48.60 -6.67 -17.92
C PRO A 402 -48.78 -5.23 -18.43
N GLU A 403 -49.64 -4.43 -17.79
CA GLU A 403 -49.76 -2.99 -18.11
C GLU A 403 -48.49 -2.23 -17.84
N GLN A 404 -47.81 -2.49 -16.72
CA GLN A 404 -46.52 -1.87 -16.41
C GLN A 404 -45.44 -2.31 -17.39
N ALA A 405 -45.46 -3.60 -17.81
CA ALA A 405 -44.53 -4.09 -18.82
C ALA A 405 -44.74 -3.38 -20.17
N ARG A 406 -46.00 -3.19 -20.57
CA ARG A 406 -46.36 -2.42 -21.78
C ARG A 406 -45.88 -0.99 -21.70
N ASP A 407 -46.19 -0.30 -20.62
CA ASP A 407 -45.80 1.12 -20.45
C ASP A 407 -44.30 1.27 -20.44
N TRP A 408 -43.59 0.38 -19.76
CA TRP A 408 -42.12 0.36 -19.74
C TRP A 408 -41.53 0.09 -21.14
N LEU A 409 -42.02 -0.91 -21.86
CA LEU A 409 -41.59 -1.19 -23.23
C LEU A 409 -41.88 -0.01 -24.17
N THR A 410 -43.01 0.65 -23.99
CA THR A 410 -43.35 1.84 -24.77
C THR A 410 -42.29 2.92 -24.59
N LEU A 411 -41.87 3.21 -23.36
CA LEU A 411 -40.76 4.14 -23.08
C LEU A 411 -39.44 3.66 -23.67
N TYR A 412 -39.16 2.37 -23.59
CA TYR A 412 -37.93 1.79 -24.14
C TYR A 412 -37.84 1.96 -25.66
N VAL A 413 -38.91 1.57 -26.42
CA VAL A 413 -38.90 1.66 -27.89
C VAL A 413 -38.89 3.11 -28.39
N LEU A 414 -39.48 4.05 -27.64
CA LEU A 414 -39.40 5.46 -27.96
C LEU A 414 -37.97 6.01 -27.85
N ARG A 415 -37.21 5.51 -26.91
CA ARG A 415 -35.80 5.89 -26.69
C ARG A 415 -34.82 5.12 -27.57
N ARG A 416 -35.17 3.88 -27.93
CA ARG A 416 -34.40 3.00 -28.82
C ARG A 416 -35.23 2.54 -30.02
N PRO A 417 -35.58 3.44 -30.93
CA PRO A 417 -36.42 3.09 -32.06
C PRO A 417 -35.86 1.98 -32.97
N ALA A 418 -34.53 1.79 -32.92
CA ALA A 418 -33.84 0.76 -33.70
C ALA A 418 -33.98 -0.66 -33.11
N ALA A 419 -34.48 -0.80 -31.87
CA ALA A 419 -34.62 -2.10 -31.18
C ALA A 419 -35.84 -2.89 -31.71
N ARG A 420 -35.67 -3.52 -32.88
CA ARG A 420 -36.78 -4.25 -33.60
C ARG A 420 -37.47 -5.30 -32.72
N ASP A 421 -36.70 -6.02 -31.93
CA ASP A 421 -37.27 -7.10 -31.11
C ASP A 421 -38.09 -6.56 -29.93
N ALA A 422 -37.72 -5.42 -29.38
CA ALA A 422 -38.54 -4.76 -28.35
C ALA A 422 -39.87 -4.26 -28.90
N TRP A 423 -39.93 -3.79 -30.15
CA TRP A 423 -41.21 -3.48 -30.82
C TRP A 423 -42.10 -4.71 -30.94
N ARG A 424 -41.53 -5.86 -31.29
CA ARG A 424 -42.28 -7.13 -31.37
C ARG A 424 -42.81 -7.54 -30.01
N MET A 425 -42.00 -7.40 -28.96
CA MET A 425 -42.44 -7.71 -27.59
C MET A 425 -43.59 -6.81 -27.17
N LEU A 426 -43.52 -5.50 -27.48
CA LEU A 426 -44.60 -4.56 -27.18
C LEU A 426 -45.89 -4.92 -27.91
N ALA A 427 -45.80 -5.29 -29.18
CA ALA A 427 -46.95 -5.77 -29.92
C ALA A 427 -47.55 -7.08 -29.31
N GLN A 428 -46.66 -8.01 -28.89
CA GLN A 428 -47.08 -9.28 -28.27
C GLN A 428 -47.78 -9.06 -26.92
N ILE A 429 -47.28 -8.16 -26.08
CA ILE A 429 -47.93 -7.82 -24.80
C ILE A 429 -49.32 -7.23 -25.04
N ASN A 430 -49.45 -6.28 -25.97
CA ASN A 430 -50.79 -5.75 -26.32
C ASN A 430 -51.75 -6.85 -26.80
N ARG A 431 -51.25 -7.80 -27.59
CA ARG A 431 -52.03 -8.96 -28.03
C ARG A 431 -52.48 -9.84 -26.86
N ASN A 432 -51.54 -10.15 -25.96
CA ASN A 432 -51.81 -10.97 -24.77
C ASN A 432 -52.87 -10.33 -23.84
N MET A 433 -52.89 -9.01 -23.80
CA MET A 433 -53.86 -8.20 -23.06
C MET A 433 -55.17 -7.98 -23.82
N LEU A 434 -55.28 -8.48 -25.06
CA LEU A 434 -56.40 -8.23 -25.98
C LEU A 434 -56.59 -6.75 -26.36
N HIS A 435 -55.54 -5.96 -26.23
CA HIS A 435 -55.50 -4.55 -26.67
C HIS A 435 -55.16 -4.49 -28.17
N LEU A 436 -55.99 -5.11 -29.02
CA LEU A 436 -55.73 -5.31 -30.44
C LEU A 436 -55.57 -4.00 -31.19
N HIS A 437 -56.28 -2.94 -30.79
CA HIS A 437 -56.14 -1.62 -31.42
C HIS A 437 -54.72 -1.04 -31.18
N ASP A 438 -54.24 -1.11 -29.95
CA ASP A 438 -52.89 -0.65 -29.61
C ASP A 438 -51.82 -1.50 -30.28
N GLU A 439 -52.05 -2.82 -30.42
CA GLU A 439 -51.17 -3.70 -31.19
C GLU A 439 -51.03 -3.22 -32.63
N THR A 440 -52.14 -2.86 -33.31
CA THR A 440 -52.10 -2.38 -34.71
C THR A 440 -51.31 -1.09 -34.81
N LEU A 441 -51.41 -0.16 -33.83
CA LEU A 441 -50.63 1.08 -33.78
C LEU A 441 -49.13 0.83 -33.63
N VAL A 442 -48.78 -0.14 -32.77
CA VAL A 442 -47.36 -0.53 -32.57
C VAL A 442 -46.77 -1.10 -33.84
N TRP A 443 -47.49 -1.98 -34.55
CA TRP A 443 -47.06 -2.49 -35.87
C TRP A 443 -46.95 -1.39 -36.92
N ALA A 444 -47.87 -0.45 -36.97
CA ALA A 444 -47.84 0.66 -37.87
C ALA A 444 -46.63 1.58 -37.66
N ASP A 445 -46.30 1.87 -36.37
CA ASP A 445 -45.12 2.67 -36.03
C ASP A 445 -43.81 1.93 -36.29
N MET A 446 -43.79 0.63 -36.06
CA MET A 446 -42.68 -0.23 -36.44
C MET A 446 -42.44 -0.24 -37.93
N ALA A 447 -43.53 -0.34 -38.74
CA ALA A 447 -43.46 -0.35 -40.21
C ALA A 447 -42.91 0.93 -40.80
N LYS A 448 -43.12 2.08 -40.15
CA LYS A 448 -42.53 3.37 -40.57
C LYS A 448 -41.00 3.43 -40.40
N ARG A 449 -40.47 2.60 -39.48
CA ARG A 449 -39.06 2.66 -39.05
C ARG A 449 -38.25 1.45 -39.51
N HIS A 450 -38.89 0.33 -39.70
CA HIS A 450 -38.27 -0.95 -40.01
C HIS A 450 -38.99 -1.67 -41.14
N ALA A 451 -38.25 -2.34 -41.98
CA ALA A 451 -38.86 -3.28 -42.96
C ALA A 451 -39.42 -4.47 -42.16
N LEU A 452 -40.74 -4.68 -42.26
CA LEU A 452 -41.38 -5.80 -41.64
C LEU A 452 -41.12 -7.08 -42.43
N THR A 453 -40.90 -8.18 -41.70
CA THR A 453 -40.88 -9.54 -42.26
C THR A 453 -42.28 -9.96 -42.68
N GLU A 454 -42.38 -10.98 -43.51
CA GLU A 454 -43.68 -11.58 -43.88
C GLU A 454 -44.46 -12.02 -42.62
N ALA A 455 -43.81 -12.72 -41.68
CA ALA A 455 -44.44 -13.11 -40.44
C ALA A 455 -44.97 -11.90 -39.63
N GLY A 456 -44.20 -10.82 -39.53
CA GLY A 456 -44.65 -9.57 -38.87
C GLY A 456 -45.87 -8.95 -39.52
N ARG A 457 -45.97 -9.00 -40.86
CA ARG A 457 -47.13 -8.50 -41.62
C ARG A 457 -48.35 -9.40 -41.41
N ILE A 458 -48.15 -10.70 -41.38
CA ILE A 458 -49.23 -11.65 -41.08
C ILE A 458 -49.84 -11.35 -39.71
N VAL A 459 -49.01 -11.23 -38.70
CA VAL A 459 -49.45 -10.94 -37.32
C VAL A 459 -50.18 -9.60 -37.24
N TRP A 460 -49.67 -8.58 -37.94
CA TRP A 460 -50.34 -7.25 -38.02
C TRP A 460 -51.68 -7.32 -38.74
N ALA A 461 -51.76 -8.01 -39.86
CA ALA A 461 -53.03 -8.23 -40.59
C ALA A 461 -54.05 -9.02 -39.77
N GLN A 462 -53.60 -10.08 -39.02
CA GLN A 462 -54.41 -10.80 -38.07
C GLN A 462 -54.99 -9.91 -36.96
N ALA A 463 -54.22 -8.92 -36.47
CA ALA A 463 -54.76 -8.00 -35.47
C ALA A 463 -55.90 -7.15 -36.03
N HIS A 464 -55.76 -6.64 -37.26
CA HIS A 464 -56.85 -5.92 -37.97
C HIS A 464 -58.04 -6.85 -38.24
N TRP A 465 -57.78 -8.09 -38.66
CA TRP A 465 -58.81 -9.08 -38.90
C TRP A 465 -59.64 -9.36 -37.64
N LEU A 466 -59.02 -9.53 -36.52
CA LEU A 466 -59.66 -9.71 -35.20
C LEU A 466 -60.48 -8.48 -34.77
N LEU A 467 -60.14 -7.28 -35.26
CA LEU A 467 -60.90 -6.06 -35.04
C LEU A 467 -62.04 -5.87 -36.06
N PHE A 468 -62.32 -6.86 -36.88
CA PHE A 468 -63.32 -6.78 -37.97
C PHE A 468 -63.00 -5.66 -38.99
N GLN A 469 -61.71 -5.45 -39.27
CA GLN A 469 -61.22 -4.47 -40.23
C GLN A 469 -60.54 -5.16 -41.42
N PRO A 470 -61.31 -5.77 -42.35
CA PRO A 470 -60.74 -6.56 -43.43
C PRO A 470 -59.95 -5.71 -44.44
N GLN A 471 -60.34 -4.47 -44.72
CA GLN A 471 -59.62 -3.61 -45.65
C GLN A 471 -58.22 -3.18 -45.12
N PRO A 472 -58.06 -2.69 -43.89
CA PRO A 472 -56.73 -2.45 -43.32
C PRO A 472 -55.86 -3.72 -43.25
N ALA A 473 -56.44 -4.90 -42.91
CA ALA A 473 -55.74 -6.17 -42.93
C ALA A 473 -55.20 -6.53 -44.32
N TRP A 474 -56.03 -6.33 -45.33
CA TRP A 474 -55.66 -6.53 -46.72
C TRP A 474 -54.51 -5.61 -47.14
N ASP A 475 -54.61 -4.33 -46.85
CA ASP A 475 -53.62 -3.33 -47.22
C ASP A 475 -52.23 -3.66 -46.62
N VAL A 476 -52.18 -4.22 -45.43
CA VAL A 476 -50.92 -4.70 -44.80
C VAL A 476 -50.29 -5.84 -45.58
N LEU A 477 -51.07 -6.81 -46.07
CA LEU A 477 -50.59 -7.97 -46.84
C LEU A 477 -50.31 -7.60 -48.32
N ALA A 478 -51.08 -6.71 -48.92
CA ALA A 478 -50.97 -6.31 -50.33
C ALA A 478 -49.64 -5.64 -50.67
N VAL A 479 -48.90 -5.10 -49.69
CA VAL A 479 -47.53 -4.58 -49.87
C VAL A 479 -46.57 -5.68 -50.36
N LEU A 480 -46.84 -6.93 -50.04
CA LEU A 480 -46.03 -8.06 -50.49
C LEU A 480 -46.60 -8.66 -51.77
N PRO A 481 -45.76 -8.78 -52.84
CA PRO A 481 -46.26 -9.40 -54.08
C PRO A 481 -46.65 -10.86 -53.83
N LEU A 482 -47.72 -11.27 -54.51
CA LEU A 482 -48.18 -12.64 -54.49
C LEU A 482 -47.25 -13.52 -55.33
N ASP A 483 -46.52 -14.41 -54.70
CA ASP A 483 -45.58 -15.32 -55.37
C ASP A 483 -45.52 -16.71 -54.68
N LYS A 484 -44.88 -17.68 -55.36
CA LYS A 484 -44.74 -19.07 -54.88
C LYS A 484 -43.90 -19.21 -53.63
N ARG A 485 -43.20 -18.17 -53.17
CA ARG A 485 -42.30 -18.18 -51.99
C ARG A 485 -43.04 -17.86 -50.69
N ARG A 486 -44.29 -17.34 -50.81
CA ARG A 486 -45.07 -16.95 -49.63
C ARG A 486 -45.42 -18.16 -48.76
N SER A 487 -45.48 -17.93 -47.43
CA SER A 487 -45.86 -18.95 -46.48
C SER A 487 -47.30 -19.40 -46.67
N LEU A 488 -47.61 -20.58 -46.26
CA LEU A 488 -49.00 -21.10 -46.31
C LEU A 488 -49.92 -20.23 -45.44
N GLU A 489 -49.45 -19.75 -44.33
CA GLU A 489 -50.17 -18.88 -43.42
C GLU A 489 -50.51 -17.51 -44.10
N PHE A 490 -49.56 -16.94 -44.84
CA PHE A 490 -49.81 -15.75 -45.64
C PHE A 490 -50.90 -15.95 -46.69
N LEU A 491 -50.80 -17.08 -47.42
CA LEU A 491 -51.77 -17.39 -48.48
C LEU A 491 -53.16 -17.66 -47.94
N ALA A 492 -53.24 -18.39 -46.79
CA ALA A 492 -54.51 -18.67 -46.13
C ALA A 492 -55.21 -17.38 -45.68
N LEU A 493 -54.52 -16.55 -44.92
CA LEU A 493 -55.08 -15.28 -44.45
C LEU A 493 -55.44 -14.33 -45.60
N ARG A 494 -54.63 -14.31 -46.64
CA ARG A 494 -54.91 -13.50 -47.83
C ARG A 494 -56.17 -13.95 -48.57
N SER A 495 -56.41 -15.28 -48.66
CA SER A 495 -57.61 -15.84 -49.26
C SER A 495 -58.87 -15.51 -48.44
N GLU A 496 -58.81 -15.61 -47.13
CA GLU A 496 -59.91 -15.24 -46.21
C GLU A 496 -60.26 -13.74 -46.32
N LEU A 497 -59.24 -12.89 -46.41
CA LEU A 497 -59.45 -11.46 -46.56
C LEU A 497 -60.00 -11.09 -47.93
N ALA A 498 -59.55 -11.76 -49.01
CA ALA A 498 -60.06 -11.55 -50.37
C ALA A 498 -61.56 -11.95 -50.47
N GLU A 499 -61.96 -13.04 -49.80
CA GLU A 499 -63.35 -13.45 -49.67
C GLU A 499 -64.17 -12.37 -48.95
N ALA A 500 -63.70 -11.91 -47.78
CA ALA A 500 -64.45 -10.94 -46.99
C ALA A 500 -64.58 -9.55 -47.69
N LEU A 501 -63.73 -9.28 -48.65
CA LEU A 501 -63.73 -8.03 -49.46
C LEU A 501 -64.33 -8.21 -50.86
N GLU A 502 -64.82 -9.39 -51.18
CA GLU A 502 -65.35 -9.71 -52.48
C GLU A 502 -64.37 -9.46 -53.64
N LEU A 503 -63.07 -9.80 -53.42
CA LEU A 503 -61.99 -9.64 -54.39
C LEU A 503 -61.72 -10.93 -55.16
N ASP A 504 -62.68 -11.37 -56.01
CA ASP A 504 -62.69 -12.66 -56.63
C ASP A 504 -61.43 -13.04 -57.39
N ALA A 505 -60.87 -12.11 -58.17
CA ALA A 505 -59.64 -12.35 -58.94
C ALA A 505 -58.44 -12.63 -58.05
N GLU A 506 -58.30 -11.91 -56.92
CA GLU A 506 -57.24 -12.10 -55.95
C GLU A 506 -57.42 -13.39 -55.13
N GLN A 507 -58.66 -13.74 -54.83
CA GLN A 507 -59.02 -15.00 -54.14
C GLN A 507 -58.64 -16.19 -55.03
N ILE A 508 -59.02 -16.19 -56.30
CA ILE A 508 -58.64 -17.23 -57.27
C ILE A 508 -57.15 -17.42 -57.34
N ALA A 509 -56.40 -16.31 -57.57
CA ALA A 509 -54.93 -16.35 -57.66
C ALA A 509 -54.26 -16.90 -56.38
N THR A 510 -54.81 -16.58 -55.20
CA THR A 510 -54.27 -17.05 -53.91
C THR A 510 -54.58 -18.50 -53.69
N LEU A 511 -55.78 -18.97 -53.97
CA LEU A 511 -56.20 -20.39 -53.85
C LEU A 511 -55.45 -21.30 -54.83
N GLU A 512 -55.16 -20.81 -56.08
CA GLU A 512 -54.31 -21.54 -57.02
C GLU A 512 -52.91 -21.75 -56.51
N LEU A 513 -52.31 -20.73 -55.91
CA LEU A 513 -51.00 -20.86 -55.28
C LEU A 513 -51.00 -21.78 -54.05
N LEU A 514 -52.04 -21.73 -53.22
CA LEU A 514 -52.23 -22.67 -52.11
C LEU A 514 -52.31 -24.11 -52.63
N LEU A 515 -53.13 -24.35 -53.67
CA LEU A 515 -53.27 -25.68 -54.29
C LEU A 515 -51.91 -26.17 -54.85
N ALA A 516 -51.18 -25.29 -55.56
CA ALA A 516 -49.91 -25.63 -56.15
C ALA A 516 -48.86 -25.99 -55.10
N ARG A 517 -48.97 -25.44 -53.90
CA ARG A 517 -48.00 -25.64 -52.82
C ARG A 517 -48.34 -26.76 -51.87
N GLN A 518 -49.61 -26.92 -51.52
CA GLN A 518 -50.08 -28.00 -50.60
C GLN A 518 -50.48 -29.27 -51.31
N GLN A 519 -50.65 -29.23 -52.63
CA GLN A 519 -51.23 -30.30 -53.47
C GLN A 519 -52.65 -30.67 -53.06
N ARG A 520 -53.25 -30.07 -52.07
CA ARG A 520 -54.62 -30.22 -51.60
C ARG A 520 -55.15 -28.94 -51.01
N LEU A 521 -56.36 -28.57 -51.31
CA LEU A 521 -57.13 -27.55 -50.61
C LEU A 521 -58.07 -28.26 -49.58
N THR A 522 -58.52 -27.54 -48.58
CA THR A 522 -59.62 -27.96 -47.74
C THR A 522 -60.88 -28.09 -48.58
N ILE A 523 -61.87 -28.86 -48.12
CA ILE A 523 -63.15 -29.02 -48.84
C ILE A 523 -63.78 -27.62 -49.09
N ALA A 524 -63.85 -26.79 -48.06
CA ALA A 524 -64.41 -25.46 -48.16
C ALA A 524 -63.65 -24.59 -49.22
N GLN A 525 -62.31 -24.60 -49.21
CA GLN A 525 -61.49 -23.87 -50.19
C GLN A 525 -61.69 -24.39 -51.63
N SER A 526 -61.89 -25.70 -51.78
CA SER A 526 -62.14 -26.30 -53.07
C SER A 526 -63.53 -25.92 -53.63
N GLU A 527 -64.55 -25.90 -52.78
CA GLU A 527 -65.90 -25.45 -53.10
C GLU A 527 -65.88 -23.95 -53.47
N GLN A 528 -65.17 -23.13 -52.68
CA GLN A 528 -65.02 -21.71 -52.98
C GLN A 528 -64.37 -21.48 -54.34
N LEU A 529 -63.25 -22.16 -54.62
CA LEU A 529 -62.54 -22.02 -55.90
C LEU A 529 -63.43 -22.44 -57.07
N LEU A 530 -64.20 -23.51 -56.91
CA LEU A 530 -65.16 -24.01 -57.91
C LEU A 530 -66.26 -22.95 -58.15
N GLN A 531 -66.84 -22.41 -57.10
CA GLN A 531 -67.88 -21.38 -57.20
C GLN A 531 -67.35 -20.11 -57.93
N LEU A 532 -66.12 -19.65 -57.60
CA LEU A 532 -65.51 -18.52 -58.25
C LEU A 532 -65.21 -18.72 -59.74
N TYR A 533 -64.93 -19.94 -60.17
CA TYR A 533 -64.79 -20.28 -61.59
C TYR A 533 -66.11 -20.37 -62.33
N LEU A 534 -67.25 -20.57 -61.66
CA LEU A 534 -68.55 -20.64 -62.24
C LEU A 534 -69.27 -19.28 -62.36
N GLN A 535 -68.82 -18.30 -61.59
CA GLN A 535 -69.26 -16.92 -61.73
C GLN A 535 -68.47 -16.19 -62.85
#